data_bb4a6c11d402da2da13e2da1ac235f02
#
_entry.id   bb4a6c11d402da2da13e2da1ac235f02
#
_cell.length_a   1.000
_cell.length_b   1.000
_cell.length_c   1.000
_cell.angle_alpha   90.00
_cell.angle_beta   90.00
_cell.angle_gamma   90.00
#
_symmetry.space_group_name_H-M   'P 1'
#
loop_
_entity.id
_entity.type
_entity.pdbx_description
1 polymer ?
#
loop_
_entity_poly.entity_id
_entity_poly.type
_entity_poly.pdbx_seq_one_letter_code
_entity_poly.pdbx_strand_id
1 'polypeptide(L)'
;MNYFDHISTNISESLCVVLLLVLCVTAIVIFSRKGVIRIQLRRLLKVMFVEYLVLLFCSTVVFREEMPEAGVKFTLFDGYLDRNMYILKDALLNVAIFIPIGFCTSVFLRFPKWLKILLLSISLSCTIELSQFILSRGWCDTNDVMNNAVGGLIGYWGYLLWKKVRG
;
A
#
# COMPACT_ATOMS: atom_id res chain seq x y z
N MET A 1 14.90 -23.75 -10.80
CA MET A 1 14.49 -22.57 -9.99
C MET A 1 13.54 -21.83 -10.89
N ASN A 2 12.25 -21.91 -10.59
CA ASN A 2 11.21 -21.42 -11.51
C ASN A 2 11.19 -19.89 -11.52
N TYR A 3 10.93 -19.31 -12.70
CA TYR A 3 10.78 -17.86 -12.96
C TYR A 3 9.94 -17.13 -11.90
N PHE A 4 8.89 -17.77 -11.39
CA PHE A 4 8.02 -17.29 -10.31
C PHE A 4 8.72 -17.16 -8.94
N ASP A 5 9.75 -17.96 -8.65
CA ASP A 5 10.47 -17.89 -7.38
C ASP A 5 11.37 -16.65 -7.31
N HIS A 6 11.90 -16.19 -8.43
CA HIS A 6 12.75 -15.00 -8.51
C HIS A 6 11.95 -13.71 -8.34
N ILE A 7 10.73 -13.65 -8.89
CA ILE A 7 9.83 -12.49 -8.75
C ILE A 7 9.33 -12.37 -7.31
N SER A 8 8.97 -13.49 -6.67
CA SER A 8 8.46 -13.50 -5.30
C SER A 8 9.50 -13.07 -4.26
N THR A 9 10.78 -13.40 -4.46
CA THR A 9 11.86 -13.02 -3.53
C THR A 9 12.21 -11.54 -3.61
N ASN A 10 12.31 -10.95 -4.79
CA ASN A 10 12.63 -9.53 -4.97
C ASN A 10 11.52 -8.61 -4.45
N ILE A 11 10.25 -8.97 -4.67
CA ILE A 11 9.10 -8.20 -4.14
C ILE A 11 9.07 -8.32 -2.62
N SER A 12 9.33 -9.50 -2.04
CA SER A 12 9.30 -9.69 -0.59
C SER A 12 10.39 -8.90 0.13
N GLU A 13 11.60 -8.81 -0.41
CA GLU A 13 12.70 -8.03 0.17
C GLU A 13 12.44 -6.53 0.14
N SER A 14 11.99 -6.00 -1.00
CA SER A 14 11.61 -4.59 -1.13
C SER A 14 10.45 -4.23 -0.20
N LEU A 15 9.49 -5.13 -0.03
CA LEU A 15 8.34 -4.94 0.85
C LEU A 15 8.73 -4.98 2.32
N CYS A 16 9.67 -5.85 2.73
CA CYS A 16 10.21 -5.89 4.09
C CYS A 16 10.92 -4.59 4.45
N VAL A 17 11.72 -4.03 3.54
CA VAL A 17 12.40 -2.74 3.74
C VAL A 17 11.39 -1.61 3.90
N VAL A 18 10.36 -1.57 3.05
CA VAL A 18 9.29 -0.56 3.10
C VAL A 18 8.48 -0.69 4.39
N LEU A 19 8.11 -1.89 4.81
CA LEU A 19 7.41 -2.15 6.07
C LEU A 19 8.25 -1.75 7.29
N LEU A 20 9.56 -2.05 7.29
CA LEU A 20 10.48 -1.66 8.35
C LEU A 20 10.61 -0.14 8.45
N LEU A 21 10.75 0.56 7.33
CA LEU A 21 10.78 2.02 7.31
C LEU A 21 9.49 2.62 7.87
N VAL A 22 8.34 2.11 7.49
CA VAL A 22 7.04 2.55 8.01
C VAL A 22 6.89 2.26 9.49
N LEU A 23 7.33 1.10 9.97
CA LEU A 23 7.34 0.76 11.40
C LEU A 23 8.27 1.68 12.21
N CYS A 24 9.48 1.97 11.70
CA CYS A 24 10.40 2.92 12.33
C CYS A 24 9.80 4.31 12.43
N VAL A 25 9.15 4.79 11.38
CA VAL A 25 8.51 6.10 11.33
C VAL A 25 7.31 6.19 12.27
N THR A 26 6.46 5.18 12.27
CA THR A 26 5.32 5.13 13.21
C THR A 26 5.78 5.06 14.66
N ALA A 27 6.84 4.32 14.96
CA ALA A 27 7.46 4.28 16.28
C ALA A 27 7.99 5.67 16.71
N ILE A 28 8.74 6.36 15.82
CA ILE A 28 9.25 7.72 16.10
C ILE A 28 8.10 8.70 16.37
N VAL A 29 6.98 8.62 15.62
CA VAL A 29 5.80 9.47 15.82
C VAL A 29 5.12 9.19 17.16
N ILE A 30 5.02 7.92 17.54
CA ILE A 30 4.39 7.51 18.80
C ILE A 30 5.20 8.00 20.01
N PHE A 31 6.54 7.92 19.93
CA PHE A 31 7.43 8.26 21.06
C PHE A 31 7.75 9.76 21.17
N SER A 32 7.52 10.58 20.16
CA SER A 32 7.83 12.03 20.20
C SER A 32 6.76 12.84 20.93
N ARG A 33 7.07 13.28 22.19
CA ARG A 33 6.16 14.06 23.05
C ARG A 33 6.42 15.58 23.09
N LYS A 34 7.55 16.10 22.57
CA LYS A 34 7.95 17.51 22.70
C LYS A 34 7.53 18.36 21.48
N GLY A 35 7.01 19.59 21.73
CA GLY A 35 6.35 20.43 20.72
C GLY A 35 7.18 20.80 19.49
N VAL A 36 8.45 21.21 19.65
CA VAL A 36 9.36 21.61 18.54
C VAL A 36 9.72 20.39 17.69
N ILE A 37 9.99 19.25 18.34
CA ILE A 37 10.24 17.98 17.68
C ILE A 37 9.01 17.51 16.88
N ARG A 38 7.79 17.84 17.35
CA ARG A 38 6.55 17.47 16.67
C ARG A 38 6.40 18.12 15.29
N ILE A 39 6.82 19.36 15.09
CA ILE A 39 6.71 20.08 13.80
C ILE A 39 7.72 19.52 12.80
N GLN A 40 8.98 19.34 13.21
CA GLN A 40 10.04 18.77 12.36
C GLN A 40 9.70 17.32 11.99
N LEU A 41 9.21 16.55 12.96
CA LEU A 41 8.80 15.17 12.75
C LEU A 41 7.62 15.04 11.78
N ARG A 42 6.64 15.96 11.85
CA ARG A 42 5.52 15.96 10.91
C ARG A 42 5.97 16.29 9.47
N ARG A 43 7.00 17.13 9.30
CA ARG A 43 7.60 17.38 7.98
C ARG A 43 8.36 16.15 7.48
N LEU A 44 9.17 15.55 8.34
CA LEU A 44 9.90 14.32 8.02
C LEU A 44 8.94 13.20 7.59
N LEU A 45 7.86 13.00 8.34
CA LEU A 45 6.83 12.02 8.01
C LEU A 45 6.18 12.24 6.64
N LYS A 46 5.96 13.50 6.26
CA LYS A 46 5.44 13.80 4.92
C LYS A 46 6.43 13.43 3.83
N VAL A 47 7.72 13.76 4.02
CA VAL A 47 8.78 13.40 3.08
C VAL A 47 8.87 11.89 2.94
N MET A 48 8.96 11.17 4.04
CA MET A 48 9.01 9.69 4.04
C MET A 48 7.76 9.06 3.42
N PHE A 49 6.59 9.67 3.62
CA PHE A 49 5.37 9.18 2.97
C PHE A 49 5.39 9.38 1.46
N VAL A 50 5.90 10.52 0.98
CA VAL A 50 6.10 10.76 -0.45
C VAL A 50 7.12 9.77 -1.03
N GLU A 51 8.25 9.57 -0.35
CA GLU A 51 9.25 8.57 -0.74
C GLU A 51 8.64 7.17 -0.80
N TYR A 52 7.81 6.81 0.19
CA TYR A 52 7.08 5.54 0.20
C TYR A 52 6.19 5.38 -1.05
N LEU A 53 5.42 6.40 -1.42
CA LEU A 53 4.57 6.36 -2.61
C LEU A 53 5.39 6.24 -3.91
N VAL A 54 6.52 6.94 -3.98
CA VAL A 54 7.44 6.84 -5.13
C VAL A 54 8.04 5.43 -5.21
N LEU A 55 8.54 4.89 -4.10
CA LEU A 55 9.10 3.53 -4.06
C LEU A 55 8.05 2.49 -4.39
N LEU A 56 6.83 2.64 -3.88
CA LEU A 56 5.72 1.77 -4.21
C LEU A 56 5.44 1.78 -5.72
N PHE A 57 5.31 2.95 -6.30
CA PHE A 57 5.06 3.07 -7.75
C PHE A 57 6.22 2.50 -8.57
N CYS A 58 7.46 2.78 -8.18
CA CYS A 58 8.63 2.23 -8.86
C CYS A 58 8.67 0.71 -8.76
N SER A 59 8.44 0.12 -7.59
CA SER A 59 8.49 -1.33 -7.40
C SER A 59 7.35 -2.07 -8.10
N THR A 60 6.17 -1.49 -8.13
CA THR A 60 4.99 -2.13 -8.73
C THR A 60 4.86 -1.88 -10.22
N VAL A 61 5.39 -0.77 -10.74
CA VAL A 61 5.23 -0.38 -12.15
C VAL A 61 6.56 -0.35 -12.89
N VAL A 62 7.55 0.42 -12.39
CA VAL A 62 8.77 0.72 -13.16
C VAL A 62 9.70 -0.49 -13.22
N PHE A 63 9.92 -1.17 -12.11
CA PHE A 63 10.85 -2.30 -12.01
C PHE A 63 10.19 -3.67 -12.26
N ARG A 64 8.90 -3.69 -12.56
CA ARG A 64 8.21 -4.91 -12.93
C ARG A 64 8.59 -5.31 -14.35
N GLU A 65 8.82 -6.59 -14.57
CA GLU A 65 9.15 -7.12 -15.90
C GLU A 65 7.96 -6.99 -16.86
N GLU A 66 8.26 -6.85 -18.16
CA GLU A 66 7.24 -6.79 -19.18
C GLU A 66 6.54 -8.14 -19.34
N MET A 67 5.22 -8.10 -19.45
CA MET A 67 4.37 -9.26 -19.66
C MET A 67 3.71 -9.14 -21.05
N PRO A 68 4.07 -10.01 -22.01
CA PRO A 68 3.53 -9.93 -23.37
C PRO A 68 2.00 -10.08 -23.46
N GLU A 69 1.40 -10.74 -22.45
CA GLU A 69 -0.05 -11.01 -22.36
C GLU A 69 -0.72 -10.12 -21.32
N ALA A 70 -0.46 -8.82 -21.33
CA ALA A 70 -1.19 -7.89 -20.47
C ALA A 70 -2.68 -7.87 -20.82
N GLY A 71 -3.54 -7.84 -19.82
CA GLY A 71 -4.99 -7.89 -20.02
C GLY A 71 -5.74 -7.24 -18.88
N VAL A 72 -7.07 -7.28 -18.93
CA VAL A 72 -7.96 -6.77 -17.88
C VAL A 72 -8.74 -7.93 -17.29
N LYS A 73 -8.73 -8.03 -15.96
CA LYS A 73 -9.44 -9.06 -15.20
C LYS A 73 -10.49 -8.41 -14.32
N PHE A 74 -11.76 -8.60 -14.67
CA PHE A 74 -12.91 -8.03 -13.95
C PHE A 74 -13.59 -8.98 -12.98
N THR A 75 -13.07 -10.20 -12.82
CA THR A 75 -13.68 -11.21 -11.95
C THR A 75 -13.31 -10.94 -10.49
N LEU A 76 -14.32 -10.64 -9.66
CA LEU A 76 -14.13 -10.50 -8.22
C LEU A 76 -14.10 -11.87 -7.54
N PHE A 77 -13.23 -12.03 -6.55
CA PHE A 77 -13.05 -13.25 -5.75
C PHE A 77 -12.62 -14.51 -6.52
N ASP A 78 -12.16 -14.35 -7.76
CA ASP A 78 -11.63 -15.46 -8.54
C ASP A 78 -10.36 -16.03 -7.88
N GLY A 79 -10.34 -17.35 -7.71
CA GLY A 79 -9.24 -18.09 -7.08
C GLY A 79 -9.15 -18.02 -5.54
N TYR A 80 -9.94 -17.18 -4.86
CA TYR A 80 -9.96 -17.17 -3.37
C TYR A 80 -10.62 -18.43 -2.80
N LEU A 81 -11.63 -18.97 -3.48
CA LEU A 81 -12.34 -20.18 -3.06
C LEU A 81 -11.53 -21.46 -3.29
N ASP A 82 -10.63 -21.44 -4.25
CA ASP A 82 -9.78 -22.58 -4.61
C ASP A 82 -8.60 -22.78 -3.64
N ARG A 83 -8.54 -21.96 -2.56
CA ARG A 83 -7.45 -21.96 -1.56
C ARG A 83 -6.07 -21.89 -2.19
N ASN A 84 -5.95 -21.19 -3.32
CA ASN A 84 -4.66 -20.97 -3.96
C ASN A 84 -3.81 -20.03 -3.07
N MET A 85 -2.78 -20.61 -2.44
CA MET A 85 -1.92 -19.89 -1.51
C MET A 85 -1.18 -18.70 -2.16
N TYR A 86 -0.95 -18.73 -3.47
CA TYR A 86 -0.33 -17.62 -4.19
C TYR A 86 -1.27 -16.42 -4.27
N ILE A 87 -2.54 -16.65 -4.64
CA ILE A 87 -3.56 -15.59 -4.72
C ILE A 87 -3.81 -14.98 -3.34
N LEU A 88 -3.88 -15.81 -2.30
CA LEU A 88 -4.06 -15.31 -0.93
C LEU A 88 -2.86 -14.48 -0.47
N LYS A 89 -1.63 -14.90 -0.79
CA LYS A 89 -0.41 -14.14 -0.48
C LYS A 89 -0.41 -12.80 -1.18
N ASP A 90 -0.72 -12.75 -2.47
CA ASP A 90 -0.78 -11.50 -3.24
C ASP A 90 -1.86 -10.55 -2.68
N ALA A 91 -3.03 -11.08 -2.35
CA ALA A 91 -4.10 -10.32 -1.70
C ALA A 91 -3.65 -9.71 -0.37
N LEU A 92 -2.99 -10.49 0.50
CA LEU A 92 -2.46 -10.02 1.78
C LEU A 92 -1.37 -8.96 1.60
N LEU A 93 -0.51 -9.11 0.59
CA LEU A 93 0.52 -8.12 0.27
C LEU A 93 -0.10 -6.80 -0.17
N ASN A 94 -1.11 -6.83 -1.04
CA ASN A 94 -1.83 -5.65 -1.50
C ASN A 94 -2.51 -4.92 -0.32
N VAL A 95 -3.19 -5.66 0.55
CA VAL A 95 -3.75 -5.11 1.79
C VAL A 95 -2.65 -4.46 2.65
N ALA A 96 -1.55 -5.18 2.90
CA ALA A 96 -0.48 -4.73 3.80
C ALA A 96 0.18 -3.43 3.30
N ILE A 97 0.42 -3.31 2.00
CA ILE A 97 1.02 -2.12 1.37
C ILE A 97 0.11 -0.89 1.52
N PHE A 98 -1.20 -1.04 1.50
CA PHE A 98 -2.12 0.08 1.60
C PHE A 98 -2.47 0.49 3.05
N ILE A 99 -2.17 -0.32 4.06
CA ILE A 99 -2.35 0.07 5.48
C ILE A 99 -1.60 1.36 5.82
N PRO A 100 -0.29 1.50 5.51
CA PRO A 100 0.43 2.76 5.75
C PRO A 100 -0.16 3.95 5.02
N ILE A 101 -0.66 3.75 3.79
CA ILE A 101 -1.28 4.79 2.98
C ILE A 101 -2.52 5.33 3.68
N GLY A 102 -3.43 4.44 4.10
CA GLY A 102 -4.64 4.84 4.83
C GLY A 102 -4.34 5.54 6.16
N PHE A 103 -3.37 5.03 6.92
CA PHE A 103 -2.96 5.61 8.20
C PHE A 103 -2.32 7.00 8.02
N CYS A 104 -1.27 7.12 7.19
CA CYS A 104 -0.54 8.38 6.99
C CYS A 104 -1.44 9.45 6.35
N THR A 105 -2.24 9.10 5.36
CA THR A 105 -3.21 10.01 4.75
C THR A 105 -4.17 10.54 5.82
N SER A 106 -4.65 9.70 6.72
CA SER A 106 -5.53 10.10 7.82
C SER A 106 -4.86 11.04 8.83
N VAL A 107 -3.57 10.85 9.09
CA VAL A 107 -2.75 11.77 9.93
C VAL A 107 -2.60 13.14 9.29
N PHE A 108 -2.48 13.21 7.96
CA PHE A 108 -2.22 14.46 7.24
C PHE A 108 -3.49 15.23 6.90
N LEU A 109 -4.62 14.55 6.75
CA LEU A 109 -5.92 15.20 6.51
C LEU A 109 -6.41 15.91 7.77
N ARG A 110 -6.92 17.13 7.61
CA ARG A 110 -7.52 17.90 8.72
C ARG A 110 -8.77 17.21 9.28
N PHE A 111 -9.59 16.62 8.40
CA PHE A 111 -10.84 15.93 8.72
C PHE A 111 -10.92 14.62 7.94
N PRO A 112 -10.21 13.57 8.39
CA PRO A 112 -10.26 12.29 7.71
C PRO A 112 -11.63 11.64 7.91
N LYS A 113 -12.24 11.20 6.81
CA LYS A 113 -13.46 10.40 6.79
C LYS A 113 -13.17 9.11 6.05
N TRP A 114 -13.76 8.00 6.47
CA TRP A 114 -13.54 6.70 5.85
C TRP A 114 -13.77 6.73 4.32
N LEU A 115 -14.80 7.44 3.85
CA LEU A 115 -15.10 7.55 2.43
C LEU A 115 -13.98 8.27 1.65
N LYS A 116 -13.37 9.32 2.22
CA LYS A 116 -12.23 9.99 1.58
C LYS A 116 -11.03 9.06 1.45
N ILE A 117 -10.74 8.29 2.49
CA ILE A 117 -9.62 7.34 2.48
C ILE A 117 -9.89 6.22 1.47
N LEU A 118 -11.12 5.70 1.45
CA LEU A 118 -11.53 4.69 0.48
C LEU A 118 -11.35 5.20 -0.96
N LEU A 119 -11.87 6.37 -1.28
CA LEU A 119 -11.77 6.95 -2.63
C LEU A 119 -10.31 7.22 -3.03
N LEU A 120 -9.47 7.71 -2.11
CA LEU A 120 -8.05 7.93 -2.36
C LEU A 120 -7.32 6.62 -2.59
N SER A 121 -7.61 5.58 -1.80
CA SER A 121 -7.01 4.26 -1.98
C SER A 121 -7.40 3.63 -3.32
N ILE A 122 -8.68 3.70 -3.69
CA ILE A 122 -9.17 3.22 -5.00
C ILE A 122 -8.49 4.00 -6.13
N SER A 123 -8.45 5.34 -6.05
CA SER A 123 -7.83 6.16 -7.11
C SER A 123 -6.36 5.85 -7.30
N LEU A 124 -5.61 5.70 -6.21
CA LEU A 124 -4.19 5.34 -6.26
C LEU A 124 -4.00 3.93 -6.85
N SER A 125 -4.81 2.97 -6.39
CA SER A 125 -4.76 1.60 -6.89
C SER A 125 -5.09 1.54 -8.38
N CYS A 126 -6.17 2.19 -8.82
CA CYS A 126 -6.51 2.26 -10.24
C CYS A 126 -5.38 2.90 -11.07
N THR A 127 -4.68 3.90 -10.52
CA THR A 127 -3.53 4.51 -11.20
C THR A 127 -2.40 3.49 -11.39
N ILE A 128 -2.11 2.69 -10.38
CA ILE A 128 -1.10 1.63 -10.44
C ILE A 128 -1.50 0.58 -11.50
N GLU A 129 -2.72 0.04 -11.38
CA GLU A 129 -3.24 -1.00 -12.27
C GLU A 129 -3.27 -0.56 -13.74
N LEU A 130 -3.76 0.66 -14.00
CA LEU A 130 -3.76 1.24 -15.35
C LEU A 130 -2.33 1.46 -15.87
N SER A 131 -1.41 1.90 -15.01
CA SER A 131 -0.01 2.08 -15.41
C SER A 131 0.64 0.74 -15.78
N GLN A 132 0.38 -0.32 -15.02
CA GLN A 132 0.88 -1.67 -15.31
C GLN A 132 0.31 -2.19 -16.65
N PHE A 133 -0.98 -2.00 -16.87
CA PHE A 133 -1.63 -2.40 -18.11
C PHE A 133 -1.08 -1.64 -19.33
N ILE A 134 -0.99 -0.30 -19.26
CA ILE A 134 -0.49 0.54 -20.37
C ILE A 134 0.96 0.21 -20.70
N LEU A 135 1.78 -0.10 -19.70
CA LEU A 135 3.19 -0.42 -19.86
C LEU A 135 3.43 -1.92 -20.15
N SER A 136 2.37 -2.71 -20.35
CA SER A 136 2.46 -4.17 -20.53
C SER A 136 3.25 -4.87 -19.45
N ARG A 137 3.06 -4.45 -18.19
CA ARG A 137 3.77 -4.95 -17.00
C ARG A 137 2.88 -5.70 -16.02
N GLY A 138 1.65 -5.99 -16.40
CA GLY A 138 0.71 -6.75 -15.58
C GLY A 138 -0.71 -6.72 -16.11
N TRP A 139 -1.57 -7.47 -15.42
CA TRP A 139 -3.00 -7.45 -15.63
C TRP A 139 -3.62 -6.35 -14.77
N CYS A 140 -4.57 -5.60 -15.32
CA CYS A 140 -5.41 -4.72 -14.53
C CYS A 140 -6.45 -5.57 -13.78
N ASP A 141 -6.18 -5.89 -12.49
CA ASP A 141 -7.01 -6.80 -11.69
C ASP A 141 -7.87 -6.02 -10.69
N THR A 142 -9.20 -6.21 -10.77
CA THR A 142 -10.15 -5.60 -9.84
C THR A 142 -10.00 -6.13 -8.41
N ASN A 143 -9.49 -7.36 -8.21
CA ASN A 143 -9.20 -7.88 -6.88
C ASN A 143 -8.10 -7.08 -6.19
N ASP A 144 -7.10 -6.65 -6.93
CA ASP A 144 -6.01 -5.84 -6.37
C ASP A 144 -6.52 -4.47 -5.94
N VAL A 145 -7.40 -3.84 -6.72
CA VAL A 145 -8.06 -2.59 -6.32
C VAL A 145 -8.87 -2.76 -5.05
N MET A 146 -9.61 -3.87 -4.93
CA MET A 146 -10.40 -4.17 -3.74
C MET A 146 -9.50 -4.39 -2.51
N ASN A 147 -8.45 -5.20 -2.63
CA ASN A 147 -7.51 -5.50 -1.54
C ASN A 147 -6.80 -4.22 -1.06
N ASN A 148 -6.37 -3.39 -1.98
CA ASN A 148 -5.75 -2.10 -1.71
C ASN A 148 -6.71 -1.15 -0.98
N ALA A 149 -7.99 -1.11 -1.38
CA ALA A 149 -9.02 -0.34 -0.71
C ALA A 149 -9.27 -0.82 0.73
N VAL A 150 -9.32 -2.13 0.94
CA VAL A 150 -9.43 -2.75 2.28
C VAL A 150 -8.22 -2.37 3.14
N GLY A 151 -7.00 -2.45 2.60
CA GLY A 151 -5.79 -2.03 3.29
C GLY A 151 -5.84 -0.56 3.73
N GLY A 152 -6.30 0.33 2.85
CA GLY A 152 -6.50 1.74 3.17
C GLY A 152 -7.49 1.97 4.31
N LEU A 153 -8.60 1.24 4.34
CA LEU A 153 -9.59 1.30 5.43
C LEU A 153 -9.03 0.76 6.75
N ILE A 154 -8.28 -0.34 6.73
CA ILE A 154 -7.61 -0.86 7.93
C ILE A 154 -6.65 0.19 8.49
N GLY A 155 -5.87 0.85 7.62
CA GLY A 155 -5.01 1.97 8.02
C GLY A 155 -5.77 3.13 8.66
N TYR A 156 -6.92 3.50 8.10
CA TYR A 156 -7.81 4.51 8.69
C TYR A 156 -8.31 4.12 10.08
N TRP A 157 -8.74 2.90 10.29
CA TRP A 157 -9.15 2.42 11.60
C TRP A 157 -7.99 2.37 12.59
N GLY A 158 -6.81 1.98 12.15
CA GLY A 158 -5.58 2.09 12.92
C GLY A 158 -5.31 3.52 13.40
N TYR A 159 -5.51 4.52 12.51
CA TYR A 159 -5.43 5.93 12.88
C TYR A 159 -6.47 6.33 13.94
N LEU A 160 -7.71 5.88 13.83
CA LEU A 160 -8.76 6.19 14.82
C LEU A 160 -8.42 5.61 16.19
N LEU A 161 -7.94 4.36 16.23
CA LEU A 161 -7.47 3.72 17.48
C LEU A 161 -6.30 4.50 18.08
N TRP A 162 -5.30 4.84 17.28
CA TRP A 162 -4.16 5.64 17.72
C TRP A 162 -4.59 7.01 18.27
N LYS A 163 -5.54 7.67 17.63
CA LYS A 163 -6.08 8.95 18.08
C LYS A 163 -6.80 8.81 19.43
N LYS A 164 -7.57 7.74 19.61
CA LYS A 164 -8.29 7.46 20.87
C LYS A 164 -7.34 7.20 22.07
N VAL A 165 -6.23 6.51 21.82
CA VAL A 165 -5.22 6.23 22.87
C VAL A 165 -4.43 7.48 23.25
N ARG A 166 -4.34 8.46 22.37
CA ARG A 166 -3.53 9.68 22.54
C ARG A 166 -4.31 10.88 23.08
N GLY A 167 -5.62 10.87 22.97
CA GLY A 167 -6.51 11.95 23.40
C GLY A 167 -7.04 11.75 24.75
#